data_9962d6412ea82b9069abf8402a9d074f
#
_entry.id   9962d6412ea82b9069abf8402a9d074f
#
_cell.length_a   1.000
_cell.length_b   1.000
_cell.length_c   1.000
_cell.angle_alpha   90.00
_cell.angle_beta   90.00
_cell.angle_gamma   90.00
#
_symmetry.space_group_name_H-M   'P 1'
#
loop_
_entity.id
_entity.type
_entity.pdbx_description
1 polymer ?
#
loop_
_entity_poly.entity_id
_entity_poly.type
_entity_poly.pdbx_seq_one_letter_code
_entity_poly.pdbx_strand_id
1 'polypeptide(L)'
;MKKNLLLTLTLCLLAQWSVAQAPKWVEKAKRAVFSVVTYDESDKILNTGNGFFVTEDGMALSDYSLFKGAQRAVVINSEGEQMPVEVIMGANDMYDVVKFRVAISGKKVPALVVSPTAPTVGTSVYLLPYSTQKDRSYTAGQVKEESKVEGQYHYYTLDMHLKDKMVSCPVMTADGQVFGLAQKSSGKDTATICYAVGADYAMSQKISPLSFNDHALSSIGIKKALPDTEEQALVYLYMASSQQ
;
A
#
# COMPACT_ATOMS: atom_id res chain seq x y z
N MET A 1 -12.64 -29.44 49.35
CA MET A 1 -13.32 -28.92 48.15
C MET A 1 -13.13 -27.40 47.94
N LYS A 2 -13.25 -26.52 48.96
CA LYS A 2 -13.07 -25.07 48.77
C LYS A 2 -11.70 -24.62 48.30
N LYS A 3 -10.60 -25.27 48.73
CA LYS A 3 -9.22 -24.91 48.30
C LYS A 3 -8.95 -25.20 46.83
N ASN A 4 -9.50 -26.28 46.28
CA ASN A 4 -9.27 -26.63 44.86
C ASN A 4 -10.13 -25.75 43.93
N LEU A 5 -11.29 -25.27 44.38
CA LEU A 5 -12.12 -24.33 43.65
C LEU A 5 -11.46 -22.95 43.53
N LEU A 6 -10.78 -22.52 44.59
CA LEU A 6 -10.06 -21.23 44.62
C LEU A 6 -8.84 -21.28 43.67
N LEU A 7 -8.12 -22.40 43.63
CA LEU A 7 -6.96 -22.61 42.79
C LEU A 7 -7.34 -22.61 41.27
N THR A 8 -8.46 -23.28 40.92
CA THR A 8 -8.98 -23.29 39.55
C THR A 8 -9.48 -21.92 39.11
N LEU A 9 -10.11 -21.16 39.99
CA LEU A 9 -10.57 -19.80 39.68
C LEU A 9 -9.38 -18.86 39.45
N THR A 10 -8.32 -18.96 40.22
CA THR A 10 -7.11 -18.17 40.06
C THR A 10 -6.37 -18.52 38.78
N LEU A 11 -6.32 -19.79 38.38
CA LEU A 11 -5.71 -20.22 37.12
C LEU A 11 -6.48 -19.72 35.89
N CYS A 12 -7.81 -19.68 35.94
CA CYS A 12 -8.66 -19.11 34.89
C CYS A 12 -8.51 -17.59 34.75
N LEU A 13 -8.26 -16.87 35.85
CA LEU A 13 -8.03 -15.43 35.83
C LEU A 13 -6.65 -15.06 35.26
N LEU A 14 -5.65 -15.91 35.43
CA LEU A 14 -4.31 -15.70 34.85
C LEU A 14 -4.27 -15.99 33.34
N ALA A 15 -5.16 -16.82 32.83
CA ALA A 15 -5.24 -17.12 31.38
C ALA A 15 -5.82 -15.97 30.54
N GLN A 16 -6.48 -14.99 31.16
CA GLN A 16 -7.10 -13.85 30.44
C GLN A 16 -6.18 -12.67 30.16
N TRP A 17 -4.94 -12.69 30.65
CA TRP A 17 -3.99 -11.60 30.44
C TRP A 17 -2.99 -11.83 29.32
N SER A 18 -3.30 -12.72 28.39
CA SER A 18 -2.57 -12.77 27.12
C SER A 18 -3.04 -11.61 26.22
N VAL A 19 -2.69 -10.39 26.57
CA VAL A 19 -2.72 -9.28 25.61
C VAL A 19 -1.74 -9.70 24.52
N ALA A 20 -2.29 -10.07 23.37
CA ALA A 20 -1.47 -10.44 22.21
C ALA A 20 -0.53 -9.26 21.92
N GLN A 21 0.73 -9.44 22.31
CA GLN A 21 1.75 -8.41 22.14
C GLN A 21 1.90 -8.14 20.64
N ALA A 22 1.90 -6.88 20.25
CA ALA A 22 2.08 -6.51 18.84
C ALA A 22 3.34 -7.18 18.29
N PRO A 23 3.31 -7.70 17.06
CA PRO A 23 4.50 -8.28 16.45
C PRO A 23 5.68 -7.30 16.50
N LYS A 24 6.86 -7.79 16.82
CA LYS A 24 8.06 -6.95 17.03
C LYS A 24 8.43 -6.08 15.82
N TRP A 25 8.08 -6.53 14.63
CA TRP A 25 8.37 -5.81 13.40
C TRP A 25 7.47 -4.57 13.18
N VAL A 26 6.30 -4.48 13.83
CA VAL A 26 5.30 -3.41 13.61
C VAL A 26 5.91 -2.02 13.77
N GLU A 27 6.68 -1.79 14.82
CA GLU A 27 7.31 -0.48 15.09
C GLU A 27 8.28 -0.05 13.98
N LYS A 28 9.02 -1.00 13.42
CA LYS A 28 9.95 -0.73 12.31
C LYS A 28 9.17 -0.50 11.01
N ALA A 29 8.21 -1.35 10.71
CA ALA A 29 7.42 -1.31 9.48
C ALA A 29 6.59 -0.02 9.35
N LYS A 30 6.03 0.47 10.45
CA LYS A 30 5.25 1.73 10.48
C LYS A 30 6.00 2.94 9.93
N ARG A 31 7.31 2.99 10.12
CA ARG A 31 8.13 4.11 9.62
C ARG A 31 8.21 4.15 8.10
N ALA A 32 7.94 3.03 7.43
CA ALA A 32 7.91 2.94 5.98
C ALA A 32 6.54 3.28 5.39
N VAL A 33 5.50 3.41 6.22
CA VAL A 33 4.12 3.73 5.80
C VAL A 33 3.87 5.21 5.98
N PHE A 34 3.25 5.83 4.98
CA PHE A 34 2.98 7.26 4.96
C PHE A 34 1.55 7.55 4.46
N SER A 35 1.08 8.76 4.70
CA SER A 35 -0.13 9.28 4.07
C SER A 35 0.23 9.87 2.71
N VAL A 36 -0.55 9.53 1.68
CA VAL A 36 -0.53 10.18 0.37
C VAL A 36 -1.60 11.25 0.37
N VAL A 37 -1.24 12.46 -0.01
CA VAL A 37 -2.17 13.58 -0.22
C VAL A 37 -1.98 14.12 -1.62
N THR A 38 -3.04 14.14 -2.40
CA THR A 38 -3.04 14.68 -3.76
C THR A 38 -3.86 15.96 -3.83
N TYR A 39 -3.51 16.84 -4.75
CA TYR A 39 -4.10 18.17 -4.88
C TYR A 39 -4.52 18.42 -6.32
N ASP A 40 -5.64 19.11 -6.49
CA ASP A 40 -6.14 19.56 -7.78
C ASP A 40 -5.39 20.82 -8.30
N GLU A 41 -5.80 21.33 -9.45
CA GLU A 41 -5.25 22.54 -10.08
C GLU A 41 -5.46 23.83 -9.26
N SER A 42 -6.41 23.82 -8.33
CA SER A 42 -6.69 24.92 -7.41
C SER A 42 -5.96 24.77 -6.07
N ASP A 43 -5.03 23.81 -5.97
CA ASP A 43 -4.28 23.46 -4.76
C ASP A 43 -5.15 22.96 -3.59
N LYS A 44 -6.35 22.46 -3.91
CA LYS A 44 -7.23 21.82 -2.92
C LYS A 44 -6.93 20.32 -2.85
N ILE A 45 -7.09 19.77 -1.66
CA ILE A 45 -6.96 18.32 -1.46
C ILE A 45 -8.00 17.61 -2.31
N LEU A 46 -7.52 16.75 -3.20
CA LEU A 46 -8.32 15.91 -4.07
C LEU A 46 -8.59 14.55 -3.43
N ASN A 47 -7.54 13.85 -3.04
CA ASN A 47 -7.63 12.53 -2.42
C ASN A 47 -6.60 12.38 -1.28
N THR A 48 -6.91 11.46 -0.36
CA THR A 48 -6.02 11.05 0.72
C THR A 48 -6.08 9.55 0.89
N GLY A 49 -4.93 8.91 1.07
CA GLY A 49 -4.83 7.47 1.29
C GLY A 49 -3.49 7.10 1.89
N ASN A 50 -3.16 5.82 1.83
CA ASN A 50 -1.87 5.32 2.31
C ASN A 50 -0.94 5.01 1.15
N GLY A 51 0.34 4.94 1.47
CA GLY A 51 1.37 4.36 0.63
C GLY A 51 2.51 3.87 1.50
N PHE A 52 3.46 3.19 0.90
CA PHE A 52 4.60 2.68 1.64
C PHE A 52 5.84 2.58 0.75
N PHE A 53 6.99 2.83 1.35
CA PHE A 53 8.28 2.67 0.68
C PHE A 53 8.64 1.19 0.56
N VAL A 54 9.16 0.81 -0.60
CA VAL A 54 9.65 -0.54 -0.92
C VAL A 54 11.16 -0.56 -1.19
N THR A 55 11.78 0.62 -1.31
CA THR A 55 13.23 0.79 -1.36
C THR A 55 13.69 1.98 -0.52
N GLU A 56 14.93 1.95 -0.04
CA GLU A 56 15.50 3.03 0.76
C GLU A 56 15.76 4.32 -0.03
N ASP A 57 15.74 4.26 -1.35
CA ASP A 57 15.93 5.40 -2.26
C ASP A 57 14.62 6.10 -2.66
N GLY A 58 13.51 5.76 -1.98
CA GLY A 58 12.23 6.46 -2.10
C GLY A 58 11.26 5.88 -3.12
N MET A 59 11.50 4.67 -3.66
CA MET A 59 10.47 4.00 -4.46
C MET A 59 9.33 3.51 -3.57
N ALA A 60 8.09 3.73 -4.01
CA ALA A 60 6.90 3.53 -3.21
C ALA A 60 5.73 2.98 -4.02
N LEU A 61 4.77 2.38 -3.32
CA LEU A 61 3.54 1.83 -3.87
C LEU A 61 2.31 2.46 -3.21
N SER A 62 1.23 2.61 -3.99
CA SER A 62 -0.09 3.07 -3.55
C SER A 62 -1.17 2.71 -4.58
N ASP A 63 -2.42 3.11 -4.33
CA ASP A 63 -3.50 3.02 -5.30
C ASP A 63 -3.40 4.15 -6.34
N TYR A 64 -3.56 3.79 -7.61
CA TYR A 64 -3.49 4.75 -8.71
C TYR A 64 -4.66 5.75 -8.69
N SER A 65 -5.84 5.33 -8.24
CA SER A 65 -7.03 6.19 -8.12
C SER A 65 -6.78 7.44 -7.26
N LEU A 66 -5.85 7.40 -6.32
CA LEU A 66 -5.48 8.57 -5.52
C LEU A 66 -4.85 9.68 -6.36
N PHE A 67 -4.21 9.32 -7.48
CA PHE A 67 -3.47 10.24 -8.36
C PHE A 67 -4.30 10.74 -9.54
N LYS A 68 -5.45 10.15 -9.83
CA LYS A 68 -6.30 10.55 -10.95
C LYS A 68 -6.79 11.98 -10.79
N GLY A 69 -6.52 12.83 -11.79
CA GLY A 69 -6.89 14.25 -11.77
C GLY A 69 -6.07 15.14 -10.87
N ALA A 70 -5.05 14.60 -10.20
CA ALA A 70 -4.18 15.39 -9.35
C ALA A 70 -3.14 16.19 -10.16
N GLN A 71 -2.84 17.40 -9.70
CA GLN A 71 -1.78 18.26 -10.26
C GLN A 71 -0.45 18.06 -9.54
N ARG A 72 -0.51 17.73 -8.26
CA ARG A 72 0.66 17.37 -7.44
C ARG A 72 0.28 16.40 -6.36
N ALA A 73 1.28 15.70 -5.84
CA ALA A 73 1.13 14.79 -4.72
C ALA A 73 2.28 14.96 -3.73
N VAL A 74 1.99 14.78 -2.46
CA VAL A 74 2.97 14.72 -1.38
C VAL A 74 2.72 13.48 -0.53
N VAL A 75 3.77 12.96 0.07
CA VAL A 75 3.68 11.95 1.12
C VAL A 75 4.02 12.60 2.46
N ILE A 76 3.34 12.15 3.52
CA ILE A 76 3.55 12.63 4.89
C ILE A 76 3.94 11.42 5.72
N ASN A 77 5.18 11.40 6.22
CA ASN A 77 5.67 10.29 7.03
C ASN A 77 5.13 10.34 8.47
N SER A 78 5.44 9.33 9.29
CA SER A 78 4.99 9.24 10.68
C SER A 78 5.50 10.37 11.58
N GLU A 79 6.50 11.12 11.16
CA GLU A 79 7.08 12.27 11.86
C GLU A 79 6.43 13.60 11.42
N GLY A 80 5.55 13.56 10.41
CA GLY A 80 4.88 14.75 9.85
C GLY A 80 5.71 15.45 8.77
N GLU A 81 6.86 14.90 8.36
CA GLU A 81 7.66 15.43 7.28
C GLU A 81 6.93 15.24 5.95
N GLN A 82 6.82 16.30 5.16
CA GLN A 82 6.22 16.29 3.83
C GLN A 82 7.29 16.17 2.75
N MET A 83 7.11 15.20 1.87
CA MET A 83 8.03 14.95 0.76
C MET A 83 7.22 14.89 -0.55
N PRO A 84 7.61 15.65 -1.60
CA PRO A 84 6.88 15.63 -2.86
C PRO A 84 7.08 14.30 -3.60
N VAL A 85 6.04 13.86 -4.31
CA VAL A 85 6.14 12.81 -5.31
C VAL A 85 6.80 13.40 -6.55
N GLU A 86 7.87 12.78 -7.02
CA GLU A 86 8.71 13.31 -8.09
C GLU A 86 8.43 12.65 -9.45
N VAL A 87 8.27 11.33 -9.45
CA VAL A 87 8.18 10.52 -10.68
C VAL A 87 7.17 9.40 -10.51
N ILE A 88 6.29 9.23 -11.50
CA ILE A 88 5.50 8.00 -11.67
C ILE A 88 6.34 7.01 -12.47
N MET A 89 6.64 5.86 -11.87
CA MET A 89 7.49 4.81 -12.45
C MET A 89 6.67 3.74 -13.17
N GLY A 90 5.41 3.57 -12.82
CA GLY A 90 4.49 2.65 -13.46
C GLY A 90 3.12 2.75 -12.84
N ALA A 91 2.08 2.46 -13.61
CA ALA A 91 0.71 2.47 -13.14
C ALA A 91 -0.15 1.46 -13.92
N ASN A 92 -1.17 0.95 -13.26
CA ASN A 92 -2.20 0.13 -13.87
C ASN A 92 -3.57 0.56 -13.37
N ASP A 93 -4.38 1.10 -14.27
CA ASP A 93 -5.71 1.61 -13.95
C ASP A 93 -6.71 0.49 -13.62
N MET A 94 -6.59 -0.66 -14.31
CA MET A 94 -7.50 -1.79 -14.10
C MET A 94 -7.38 -2.39 -12.70
N TYR A 95 -6.15 -2.49 -12.21
CA TYR A 95 -5.84 -3.07 -10.90
C TYR A 95 -5.59 -2.02 -9.81
N ASP A 96 -5.74 -0.76 -10.17
CA ASP A 96 -5.61 0.40 -9.29
C ASP A 96 -4.30 0.40 -8.49
N VAL A 97 -3.17 0.19 -9.17
CA VAL A 97 -1.85 0.24 -8.55
C VAL A 97 -0.95 1.28 -9.21
N VAL A 98 -0.13 1.94 -8.41
CA VAL A 98 0.88 2.89 -8.87
C VAL A 98 2.19 2.65 -8.15
N LYS A 99 3.27 2.69 -8.90
CA LYS A 99 4.65 2.71 -8.43
C LYS A 99 5.25 4.08 -8.73
N PHE A 100 5.80 4.74 -7.74
CA PHE A 100 6.31 6.10 -7.87
C PHE A 100 7.55 6.32 -7.01
N ARG A 101 8.26 7.41 -7.27
CA ARG A 101 9.41 7.86 -6.51
C ARG A 101 9.08 9.14 -5.75
N VAL A 102 9.50 9.18 -4.50
CA VAL A 102 9.39 10.34 -3.61
C VAL A 102 10.74 11.05 -3.57
N ALA A 103 10.75 12.38 -3.62
CA ALA A 103 11.95 13.19 -3.48
C ALA A 103 12.42 13.20 -2.02
N ILE A 104 13.38 12.34 -1.69
CA ILE A 104 13.92 12.17 -0.33
C ILE A 104 15.19 12.98 -0.06
N SER A 105 15.58 13.86 -0.98
CA SER A 105 16.74 14.79 -0.84
C SER A 105 18.04 14.10 -0.46
N GLY A 106 18.31 12.92 -1.02
CA GLY A 106 19.55 12.16 -0.77
C GLY A 106 19.59 11.42 0.58
N LYS A 107 18.54 11.53 1.39
CA LYS A 107 18.38 10.73 2.63
C LYS A 107 17.98 9.30 2.26
N LYS A 108 18.15 8.38 3.22
CA LYS A 108 17.55 7.05 3.16
C LYS A 108 16.25 7.05 3.93
N VAL A 109 15.23 6.37 3.40
CA VAL A 109 13.95 6.15 4.09
C VAL A 109 13.82 4.69 4.54
N PRO A 110 13.08 4.41 5.62
CA PRO A 110 12.71 3.05 5.95
C PRO A 110 11.89 2.44 4.82
N ALA A 111 12.14 1.17 4.48
CA ALA A 111 11.43 0.47 3.42
C ALA A 111 10.93 -0.89 3.90
N LEU A 112 9.81 -1.34 3.34
CA LEU A 112 9.27 -2.68 3.55
C LEU A 112 9.92 -3.65 2.56
N VAL A 113 10.19 -4.86 3.04
CA VAL A 113 10.66 -5.95 2.18
C VAL A 113 9.44 -6.61 1.55
N VAL A 114 9.39 -6.69 0.23
CA VAL A 114 8.34 -7.42 -0.48
C VAL A 114 8.52 -8.91 -0.28
N SER A 115 7.46 -9.60 0.13
CA SER A 115 7.49 -11.05 0.34
C SER A 115 7.75 -11.78 -0.98
N PRO A 116 8.73 -12.70 -1.03
CA PRO A 116 9.00 -13.50 -2.23
C PRO A 116 7.95 -14.59 -2.45
N THR A 117 7.08 -14.84 -1.48
CA THR A 117 6.06 -15.88 -1.51
C THR A 117 4.68 -15.31 -1.22
N ALA A 118 3.70 -15.77 -2.00
CA ALA A 118 2.30 -15.47 -1.74
C ALA A 118 1.81 -16.22 -0.49
N PRO A 119 0.99 -15.62 0.37
CA PRO A 119 0.38 -16.30 1.50
C PRO A 119 -0.69 -17.28 1.02
N THR A 120 -0.83 -18.39 1.70
CA THR A 120 -1.90 -19.36 1.46
C THR A 120 -3.16 -18.99 2.24
N VAL A 121 -4.30 -19.53 1.81
CA VAL A 121 -5.58 -19.41 2.53
C VAL A 121 -5.42 -19.86 3.98
N GLY A 122 -5.99 -19.11 4.92
CA GLY A 122 -5.86 -19.33 6.37
C GLY A 122 -4.62 -18.69 7.00
N THR A 123 -3.68 -18.16 6.21
CA THR A 123 -2.50 -17.47 6.75
C THR A 123 -2.90 -16.17 7.45
N SER A 124 -2.35 -15.94 8.64
CA SER A 124 -2.55 -14.67 9.36
C SER A 124 -1.85 -13.52 8.64
N VAL A 125 -2.56 -12.40 8.51
CA VAL A 125 -2.08 -11.18 7.85
C VAL A 125 -2.46 -9.95 8.66
N TYR A 126 -1.76 -8.84 8.40
CA TYR A 126 -1.91 -7.61 9.17
C TYR A 126 -2.01 -6.41 8.24
N LEU A 127 -3.04 -5.58 8.41
CA LEU A 127 -3.13 -4.27 7.78
C LEU A 127 -2.39 -3.25 8.63
N LEU A 128 -1.49 -2.50 8.02
CA LEU A 128 -0.67 -1.51 8.69
C LEU A 128 -0.90 -0.11 8.08
N PRO A 129 -2.00 0.59 8.46
CA PRO A 129 -2.28 1.91 7.94
C PRO A 129 -1.28 2.95 8.45
N TYR A 130 -1.17 4.06 7.75
CA TYR A 130 -0.46 5.23 8.23
C TYR A 130 -0.95 5.62 9.63
N SER A 131 -0.02 5.91 10.49
CA SER A 131 -0.29 6.44 11.82
C SER A 131 0.85 7.33 12.27
N THR A 132 0.51 8.32 13.10
CA THR A 132 1.53 9.10 13.80
C THR A 132 2.26 8.23 14.82
N GLN A 133 3.41 8.68 15.31
CA GLN A 133 4.21 7.91 16.31
C GLN A 133 3.42 7.50 17.56
N LYS A 134 2.37 8.24 17.92
CA LYS A 134 1.53 7.95 19.09
C LYS A 134 0.46 6.88 18.86
N ASP A 135 0.05 6.68 17.61
CA ASP A 135 -0.97 5.68 17.25
C ASP A 135 -0.30 4.40 16.75
N ARG A 136 -0.50 3.30 17.46
CA ARG A 136 0.08 1.97 17.18
C ARG A 136 -0.94 1.01 16.58
N SER A 137 -1.92 1.52 15.86
CA SER A 137 -2.99 0.69 15.33
C SER A 137 -2.51 -0.20 14.16
N TYR A 138 -2.86 -1.45 14.22
CA TYR A 138 -2.84 -2.41 13.13
C TYR A 138 -4.09 -3.28 13.25
N THR A 139 -4.49 -3.94 12.15
CA THR A 139 -5.62 -4.86 12.16
C THR A 139 -5.13 -6.23 11.72
N ALA A 140 -5.41 -7.25 12.53
CA ALA A 140 -5.10 -8.64 12.20
C ALA A 140 -6.30 -9.35 11.58
N GLY A 141 -6.06 -10.25 10.65
CA GLY A 141 -7.04 -11.10 9.99
C GLY A 141 -6.35 -12.27 9.29
N GLN A 142 -7.04 -12.87 8.33
CA GLN A 142 -6.53 -14.01 7.58
C GLN A 142 -6.83 -13.87 6.09
N VAL A 143 -6.04 -14.53 5.27
CA VAL A 143 -6.36 -14.75 3.86
C VAL A 143 -7.55 -15.70 3.78
N LYS A 144 -8.65 -15.25 3.20
CA LYS A 144 -9.88 -16.03 3.03
C LYS A 144 -9.89 -16.78 1.71
N GLU A 145 -9.44 -16.14 0.65
CA GLU A 145 -9.46 -16.68 -0.70
C GLU A 145 -8.32 -16.08 -1.52
N GLU A 146 -7.77 -16.87 -2.43
CA GLU A 146 -6.84 -16.43 -3.46
C GLU A 146 -7.54 -16.58 -4.82
N SER A 147 -7.58 -15.51 -5.60
CA SER A 147 -8.09 -15.50 -6.96
C SER A 147 -6.95 -15.21 -7.93
N LYS A 148 -6.85 -16.00 -8.99
CA LYS A 148 -5.92 -15.79 -10.10
C LYS A 148 -6.70 -15.24 -11.28
N VAL A 149 -6.34 -14.05 -11.74
CA VAL A 149 -6.84 -13.48 -12.96
C VAL A 149 -5.79 -13.66 -14.04
N GLU A 150 -6.19 -13.73 -15.30
CA GLU A 150 -5.34 -14.06 -16.46
C GLU A 150 -3.87 -13.62 -16.32
N GLY A 151 -2.95 -14.60 -16.44
CA GLY A 151 -1.52 -14.38 -16.36
C GLY A 151 -0.96 -14.53 -14.93
N GLN A 152 -0.27 -13.53 -14.45
CA GLN A 152 0.50 -13.57 -13.18
C GLN A 152 -0.14 -12.74 -12.06
N TYR A 153 -1.31 -12.16 -12.29
CA TYR A 153 -1.96 -11.32 -11.30
C TYR A 153 -2.66 -12.16 -10.23
N HIS A 154 -2.24 -11.95 -8.98
CA HIS A 154 -2.83 -12.56 -7.79
C HIS A 154 -3.55 -11.51 -6.96
N TYR A 155 -4.76 -11.85 -6.56
CA TYR A 155 -5.59 -10.99 -5.76
C TYR A 155 -6.21 -11.83 -4.63
N TYR A 156 -6.25 -11.26 -3.45
CA TYR A 156 -6.62 -11.96 -2.23
C TYR A 156 -7.85 -11.30 -1.59
N THR A 157 -8.79 -12.12 -1.12
CA THR A 157 -9.85 -11.67 -0.22
C THR A 157 -9.39 -11.91 1.21
N LEU A 158 -9.51 -10.89 2.05
CA LEU A 158 -9.11 -10.95 3.45
C LEU A 158 -10.33 -10.98 4.35
N ASP A 159 -10.27 -11.78 5.43
CA ASP A 159 -11.32 -11.84 6.45
C ASP A 159 -11.18 -10.68 7.44
N MET A 160 -11.43 -9.48 6.94
CA MET A 160 -11.43 -8.25 7.73
C MET A 160 -12.14 -7.12 7.00
N HIS A 161 -12.61 -6.12 7.77
CA HIS A 161 -13.22 -4.93 7.21
C HIS A 161 -12.19 -3.87 6.89
N LEU A 162 -12.22 -3.33 5.68
CA LEU A 162 -11.39 -2.22 5.28
C LEU A 162 -12.07 -0.90 5.63
N LYS A 163 -11.54 -0.19 6.63
CA LYS A 163 -11.95 1.18 6.95
C LYS A 163 -11.33 2.17 5.96
N ASP A 164 -11.95 3.33 5.76
CA ASP A 164 -11.46 4.34 4.80
C ASP A 164 -10.00 4.73 5.03
N LYS A 165 -9.60 4.88 6.29
CA LYS A 165 -8.20 5.20 6.67
C LYS A 165 -7.19 4.08 6.37
N MET A 166 -7.63 2.89 5.98
CA MET A 166 -6.80 1.73 5.68
C MET A 166 -6.63 1.48 4.18
N VAL A 167 -7.33 2.23 3.34
CA VAL A 167 -7.23 2.08 1.87
C VAL A 167 -5.79 2.32 1.45
N SER A 168 -5.27 1.44 0.59
CA SER A 168 -3.90 1.48 0.07
C SER A 168 -2.79 1.24 1.10
N CYS A 169 -3.13 0.77 2.32
CA CYS A 169 -2.09 0.41 3.28
C CYS A 169 -1.45 -0.94 2.93
N PRO A 170 -0.21 -1.20 3.38
CA PRO A 170 0.44 -2.49 3.17
C PRO A 170 -0.28 -3.60 3.93
N VAL A 171 -0.40 -4.76 3.29
CA VAL A 171 -0.82 -6.01 3.90
C VAL A 171 0.42 -6.83 4.20
N MET A 172 0.65 -7.11 5.48
CA MET A 172 1.88 -7.68 6.01
C MET A 172 1.70 -9.14 6.36
N THR A 173 2.74 -9.92 6.16
CA THR A 173 2.86 -11.29 6.69
C THR A 173 3.22 -11.28 8.18
N ALA A 174 3.15 -12.45 8.83
CA ALA A 174 3.46 -12.58 10.26
C ALA A 174 4.94 -12.27 10.60
N ASP A 175 5.83 -12.40 9.65
CA ASP A 175 7.26 -12.09 9.76
C ASP A 175 7.62 -10.65 9.34
N GLY A 176 6.62 -9.84 8.99
CA GLY A 176 6.79 -8.41 8.73
C GLY A 176 7.23 -8.04 7.31
N GLN A 177 6.96 -8.90 6.35
CA GLN A 177 7.12 -8.60 4.93
C GLN A 177 5.79 -8.13 4.33
N VAL A 178 5.83 -7.27 3.32
CA VAL A 178 4.62 -6.85 2.60
C VAL A 178 4.35 -7.79 1.44
N PHE A 179 3.11 -8.30 1.34
CA PHE A 179 2.71 -9.11 0.19
C PHE A 179 1.61 -8.45 -0.66
N GLY A 180 0.98 -7.40 -0.18
CA GLY A 180 -0.07 -6.76 -0.95
C GLY A 180 -0.43 -5.35 -0.49
N LEU A 181 -1.30 -4.71 -1.27
CA LEU A 181 -1.95 -3.44 -0.98
C LEU A 181 -3.42 -3.70 -0.67
N ALA A 182 -3.93 -3.12 0.41
CA ALA A 182 -5.32 -3.24 0.80
C ALA A 182 -6.21 -2.32 -0.05
N GLN A 183 -7.21 -2.89 -0.73
CA GLN A 183 -8.11 -2.16 -1.62
C GLN A 183 -9.57 -2.41 -1.26
N LYS A 184 -10.42 -1.43 -1.53
CA LYS A 184 -11.87 -1.58 -1.46
C LYS A 184 -12.40 -2.32 -2.69
N SER A 185 -13.46 -3.11 -2.49
CA SER A 185 -14.26 -3.59 -3.60
C SER A 185 -14.96 -2.43 -4.30
N SER A 186 -15.03 -2.48 -5.62
CA SER A 186 -15.80 -1.56 -6.46
C SER A 186 -17.30 -1.90 -6.57
N GLY A 187 -17.76 -2.98 -5.92
CA GLY A 187 -19.15 -3.45 -5.97
C GLY A 187 -20.10 -2.74 -5.00
N LYS A 188 -21.42 -2.94 -5.17
CA LYS A 188 -22.44 -2.33 -4.32
C LYS A 188 -22.44 -2.82 -2.85
N ASP A 189 -21.85 -3.99 -2.57
CA ASP A 189 -21.72 -4.57 -1.21
C ASP A 189 -20.39 -4.22 -0.56
N THR A 190 -19.89 -3.04 -0.81
CA THR A 190 -18.54 -2.58 -0.59
C THR A 190 -18.13 -2.39 0.88
N ALA A 191 -19.07 -2.46 1.81
CA ALA A 191 -18.80 -2.08 3.21
C ALA A 191 -17.95 -3.10 3.98
N THR A 192 -17.76 -4.32 3.48
CA THR A 192 -17.34 -5.43 4.33
C THR A 192 -16.14 -6.25 3.82
N ILE A 193 -15.74 -6.12 2.57
CA ILE A 193 -14.69 -6.97 1.99
C ILE A 193 -13.42 -6.17 1.78
N CYS A 194 -12.33 -6.64 2.40
CA CYS A 194 -10.98 -6.16 2.14
C CYS A 194 -10.34 -7.05 1.09
N TYR A 195 -9.86 -6.44 0.02
CA TYR A 195 -9.05 -7.10 -1.00
C TYR A 195 -7.59 -6.69 -0.87
N ALA A 196 -6.70 -7.54 -1.33
CA ALA A 196 -5.29 -7.20 -1.45
C ALA A 196 -4.78 -7.53 -2.85
N VAL A 197 -4.15 -6.55 -3.48
CA VAL A 197 -3.39 -6.72 -4.72
C VAL A 197 -1.96 -7.10 -4.37
N GLY A 198 -1.38 -8.11 -5.04
CA GLY A 198 -0.01 -8.55 -4.77
C GLY A 198 1.02 -7.42 -4.95
N ALA A 199 1.88 -7.25 -3.97
CA ALA A 199 2.94 -6.23 -4.01
C ALA A 199 4.00 -6.54 -5.06
N ASP A 200 4.28 -7.81 -5.34
CA ASP A 200 5.14 -8.27 -6.42
C ASP A 200 4.59 -7.82 -7.79
N TYR A 201 3.28 -7.95 -7.98
CA TYR A 201 2.61 -7.44 -9.17
C TYR A 201 2.74 -5.93 -9.29
N ALA A 202 2.47 -5.18 -8.21
CA ALA A 202 2.60 -3.72 -8.21
C ALA A 202 4.05 -3.28 -8.49
N MET A 203 5.05 -4.01 -7.98
CA MET A 203 6.47 -3.77 -8.26
C MET A 203 6.85 -3.96 -9.72
N SER A 204 6.20 -4.91 -10.41
CA SER A 204 6.46 -5.20 -11.82
C SER A 204 5.87 -4.17 -12.79
N GLN A 205 5.01 -3.26 -12.31
CA GLN A 205 4.34 -2.29 -13.17
C GLN A 205 5.34 -1.37 -13.87
N LYS A 206 5.17 -1.23 -15.18
CA LYS A 206 5.90 -0.34 -16.06
C LYS A 206 4.95 0.67 -16.66
N ILE A 207 5.47 1.77 -17.17
CA ILE A 207 4.68 2.72 -17.96
C ILE A 207 4.22 1.99 -19.22
N SER A 208 2.90 1.90 -19.41
CA SER A 208 2.29 1.30 -20.58
C SER A 208 1.33 2.29 -21.25
N PRO A 209 1.37 2.43 -22.59
CA PRO A 209 0.44 3.30 -23.31
C PRO A 209 -1.03 2.95 -23.08
N LEU A 210 -1.33 1.67 -22.87
CA LEU A 210 -2.71 1.16 -22.68
C LEU A 210 -3.25 1.40 -21.27
N SER A 211 -2.35 1.49 -20.26
CA SER A 211 -2.73 1.75 -18.87
C SER A 211 -2.61 3.21 -18.47
N PHE A 212 -2.21 4.08 -19.39
CA PHE A 212 -1.82 5.44 -19.14
C PHE A 212 -2.82 6.40 -19.79
N ASN A 213 -3.69 7.00 -19.02
CA ASN A 213 -4.45 8.15 -19.47
C ASN A 213 -3.54 9.37 -19.41
N ASP A 214 -2.97 9.77 -20.55
CA ASP A 214 -2.00 10.85 -20.67
C ASP A 214 -2.50 12.18 -20.07
N HIS A 215 -3.80 12.46 -20.17
CA HIS A 215 -4.39 13.66 -19.57
C HIS A 215 -4.33 13.64 -18.06
N ALA A 216 -4.47 12.49 -17.40
CA ALA A 216 -4.42 12.40 -15.95
C ALA A 216 -3.02 12.67 -15.39
N LEU A 217 -1.95 12.34 -16.13
CA LEU A 217 -0.59 12.43 -15.64
C LEU A 217 0.16 13.67 -16.12
N SER A 218 -0.08 14.14 -17.32
CA SER A 218 0.44 15.46 -17.74
C SER A 218 -0.11 16.57 -16.87
N SER A 219 -1.32 16.39 -16.34
CA SER A 219 -1.97 17.35 -15.44
C SER A 219 -1.39 17.36 -14.02
N ILE A 220 -0.72 16.32 -13.55
CA ILE A 220 -0.21 16.26 -12.16
C ILE A 220 1.18 16.86 -11.98
N GLY A 221 1.80 17.41 -13.01
CA GLY A 221 3.15 18.00 -12.94
C GLY A 221 4.25 17.00 -12.51
N ILE A 222 3.92 15.71 -12.37
CA ILE A 222 4.86 14.65 -11.99
C ILE A 222 5.60 14.20 -13.24
N LYS A 223 6.93 14.19 -13.16
CA LYS A 223 7.76 13.72 -14.27
C LYS A 223 7.57 12.22 -14.49
N LYS A 224 7.46 11.81 -15.75
CA LYS A 224 7.45 10.39 -16.12
C LYS A 224 8.85 9.80 -15.91
N ALA A 225 8.93 8.55 -15.47
CA ALA A 225 10.19 7.85 -15.39
C ALA A 225 10.81 7.70 -16.79
N LEU A 226 12.11 7.81 -16.87
CA LEU A 226 12.82 7.48 -18.10
C LEU A 226 12.70 5.97 -18.37
N PRO A 227 12.54 5.57 -19.63
CA PRO A 227 12.46 4.15 -19.98
C PRO A 227 13.78 3.44 -19.72
N ASP A 228 13.71 2.26 -19.12
CA ASP A 228 14.89 1.44 -18.78
C ASP A 228 15.36 0.60 -19.97
N THR A 229 14.53 0.44 -21.00
CA THR A 229 14.83 -0.37 -22.19
C THR A 229 14.56 0.41 -23.47
N GLU A 230 15.17 -0.04 -24.58
CA GLU A 230 14.99 0.57 -25.89
C GLU A 230 13.52 0.54 -26.35
N GLU A 231 12.80 -0.55 -26.03
CA GLU A 231 11.38 -0.69 -26.32
C GLU A 231 10.53 0.31 -25.53
N GLN A 232 10.85 0.52 -24.24
CA GLN A 232 10.21 1.54 -23.41
C GLN A 232 10.55 2.96 -23.89
N ALA A 233 11.78 3.17 -24.40
CA ALA A 233 12.19 4.43 -25.01
C ALA A 233 11.35 4.79 -26.23
N LEU A 234 11.08 3.82 -27.11
CA LEU A 234 10.24 4.01 -28.29
C LEU A 234 8.80 4.37 -27.91
N VAL A 235 8.23 3.69 -26.92
CA VAL A 235 6.90 4.00 -26.39
C VAL A 235 6.87 5.42 -25.81
N TYR A 236 7.86 5.79 -25.03
CA TYR A 236 7.97 7.13 -24.44
C TYR A 236 8.08 8.23 -25.50
N LEU A 237 8.91 8.03 -26.53
CA LEU A 237 9.06 8.94 -27.66
C LEU A 237 7.78 9.09 -28.46
N TYR A 238 7.07 7.98 -28.71
CA TYR A 238 5.78 7.99 -29.39
C TYR A 238 4.75 8.82 -28.63
N MET A 239 4.67 8.64 -27.32
CA MET A 239 3.76 9.42 -26.46
C MET A 239 4.13 10.90 -26.42
N ALA A 240 5.41 11.22 -26.37
CA ALA A 240 5.89 12.60 -26.39
C ALA A 240 5.62 13.29 -27.74
N SER A 241 5.69 12.56 -28.87
CA SER A 241 5.43 13.07 -30.21
C SER A 241 3.94 13.28 -30.50
N SER A 242 3.06 12.53 -29.85
CA SER A 242 1.59 12.67 -30.02
C SER A 242 1.01 13.87 -29.26
N GLN A 243 1.82 14.60 -28.50
CA GLN A 243 1.44 15.80 -27.73
C GLN A 243 1.81 17.12 -28.45
N GLN A 244 2.39 17.06 -29.66
CA GLN A 244 2.63 18.22 -30.53
C GLN A 244 1.55 18.32 -31.60
#